data_e03fed1b6049495e0482b35eab980cfd
#
_entry.id   e03fed1b6049495e0482b35eab980cfd
#
_cell.length_a   1.000
_cell.length_b   1.000
_cell.length_c   1.000
_cell.angle_alpha   90.00
_cell.angle_beta   90.00
_cell.angle_gamma   90.00
#
_symmetry.space_group_name_H-M   'P 1'
#
loop_
_entity.id
_entity.type
_entity.pdbx_description
1 polymer ?
#
loop_
_entity_poly.entity_id
_entity_poly.type
_entity_poly.pdbx_seq_one_letter_code
_entity_poly.pdbx_strand_id
1 'polypeptide(L)'
;MRPILTLKKKPVQWVQLTGRLVYEPHRPDLRKTRKADKFMLVLELKGDIAKYYAWWLKKHFHLEVQLPAWRPHVTVLDGRIAVREEKHHLWKKYQGELITFEYNVNIEQHWKFWTLPVRSERLNEIREELGFARTDKLHLTIGRMS
;
A
#
# COMPACT_ATOMS: atom_id res chain seq x y z
N MET A 1 -22.48 -16.29 -3.75
CA MET A 1 -21.63 -15.30 -3.06
C MET A 1 -20.68 -16.02 -2.11
N ARG A 2 -19.42 -15.74 -2.23
CA ARG A 2 -18.44 -16.33 -1.34
C ARG A 2 -18.50 -15.62 0.02
N PRO A 3 -18.62 -16.36 1.13
CA PRO A 3 -18.64 -15.71 2.43
C PRO A 3 -17.30 -15.03 2.72
N ILE A 4 -17.36 -13.85 3.32
CA ILE A 4 -16.16 -13.16 3.80
C ILE A 4 -15.67 -13.93 5.02
N LEU A 5 -14.41 -14.32 4.99
CA LEU A 5 -13.78 -14.97 6.13
C LEU A 5 -13.67 -13.98 7.27
N THR A 6 -14.30 -14.28 8.39
CA THR A 6 -14.17 -13.46 9.59
C THR A 6 -13.00 -13.95 10.40
N LEU A 7 -11.91 -13.19 10.39
CA LEU A 7 -10.75 -13.48 11.21
C LEU A 7 -11.01 -12.99 12.63
N LYS A 8 -10.57 -13.79 13.61
CA LYS A 8 -10.63 -13.36 15.01
C LYS A 8 -9.73 -12.14 15.17
N LYS A 9 -10.34 -11.01 15.50
CA LYS A 9 -9.59 -9.76 15.71
C LYS A 9 -8.74 -9.85 16.96
N LYS A 10 -7.48 -9.49 16.81
CA LYS A 10 -6.58 -9.27 17.94
C LYS A 10 -6.85 -7.87 18.51
N PRO A 11 -6.42 -7.58 19.75
CA PRO A 11 -6.40 -6.20 20.21
C PRO A 11 -5.69 -5.33 19.18
N VAL A 12 -6.19 -4.11 18.99
CA VAL A 12 -5.60 -3.18 18.02
C VAL A 12 -4.15 -2.90 18.42
N GLN A 13 -3.24 -3.22 17.53
CA GLN A 13 -1.83 -2.96 17.72
C GLN A 13 -1.26 -2.36 16.44
N TRP A 14 -0.57 -1.25 16.59
CA TRP A 14 0.10 -0.56 15.48
C TRP A 14 1.60 -0.80 15.56
N VAL A 15 2.18 -1.19 14.44
CA VAL A 15 3.60 -1.48 14.32
C VAL A 15 4.23 -0.52 13.35
N GLN A 16 5.38 0.04 13.72
CA GLN A 16 6.10 0.98 12.86
C GLN A 16 6.96 0.28 11.83
N LEU A 17 6.91 0.79 10.62
CA LEU A 17 7.82 0.44 9.53
C LEU A 17 8.27 1.71 8.83
N THR A 18 9.37 1.61 8.09
CA THR A 18 9.89 2.70 7.28
C THR A 18 9.97 2.26 5.84
N GLY A 19 9.49 3.10 4.95
CA GLY A 19 9.58 2.87 3.51
C GLY A 19 10.23 4.05 2.80
N ARG A 20 10.47 3.89 1.51
CA ARG A 20 11.04 4.91 0.65
C ARG A 20 10.00 5.41 -0.33
N LEU A 21 9.83 6.73 -0.39
CA LEU A 21 8.87 7.36 -1.28
C LEU A 21 9.37 7.32 -2.72
N VAL A 22 8.52 6.81 -3.62
CA VAL A 22 8.85 6.68 -5.04
C VAL A 22 7.73 7.24 -5.89
N TYR A 23 8.05 8.25 -6.68
CA TYR A 23 7.17 8.83 -7.68
C TYR A 23 7.35 8.07 -9.01
N GLU A 24 6.26 7.86 -9.73
CA GLU A 24 6.28 7.17 -11.02
C GLU A 24 7.02 5.83 -10.93
N PRO A 25 6.58 4.93 -10.01
CA PRO A 25 7.31 3.68 -9.78
C PRO A 25 7.32 2.81 -11.03
N HIS A 26 8.46 2.15 -11.24
CA HIS A 26 8.54 1.12 -12.28
C HIS A 26 7.85 -0.15 -11.76
N ARG A 27 6.84 -0.61 -12.48
CA ARG A 27 6.07 -1.80 -12.12
C ARG A 27 6.53 -2.99 -12.95
N PRO A 28 7.24 -3.96 -12.35
CA PRO A 28 7.77 -5.11 -13.09
C PRO A 28 6.69 -6.05 -13.62
N ASP A 29 5.46 -5.97 -13.08
CA ASP A 29 4.32 -6.77 -13.52
C ASP A 29 3.65 -6.23 -14.78
N LEU A 30 4.12 -5.09 -15.32
CA LEU A 30 3.55 -4.46 -16.50
C LEU A 30 4.59 -4.41 -17.62
N ARG A 31 4.14 -4.74 -18.84
CA ARG A 31 4.99 -4.66 -20.05
C ARG A 31 5.19 -3.22 -20.50
N LYS A 32 4.22 -2.36 -20.25
CA LYS A 32 4.25 -0.95 -20.66
C LYS A 32 3.83 -0.09 -19.49
N THR A 33 4.45 1.08 -19.38
CA THR A 33 4.01 2.09 -18.43
C THR A 33 2.62 2.58 -18.82
N ARG A 34 1.67 2.48 -17.91
CA ARG A 34 0.33 3.01 -18.14
C ARG A 34 0.31 4.52 -17.95
N LYS A 35 -0.61 5.18 -18.64
CA LYS A 35 -0.81 6.63 -18.48
C LYS A 35 -1.05 7.01 -17.01
N ALA A 36 -1.78 6.19 -16.26
CA ALA A 36 -2.03 6.40 -14.86
C ALA A 36 -0.77 6.36 -13.99
N ASP A 37 0.26 5.63 -14.42
CA ASP A 37 1.49 5.47 -13.64
C ASP A 37 2.29 6.77 -13.53
N LYS A 38 2.05 7.73 -14.42
CA LYS A 38 2.72 9.03 -14.40
C LYS A 38 2.49 9.79 -13.10
N PHE A 39 1.30 9.68 -12.52
CA PHE A 39 0.97 10.35 -11.27
C PHE A 39 0.75 9.34 -10.14
N MET A 40 1.35 8.18 -10.26
CA MET A 40 1.34 7.20 -9.20
C MET A 40 2.45 7.53 -8.21
N LEU A 41 2.12 7.42 -6.93
CA LEU A 41 3.06 7.66 -5.83
C LEU A 41 2.91 6.55 -4.83
N VAL A 42 4.01 5.90 -4.50
CA VAL A 42 4.01 4.78 -3.54
C VAL A 42 5.10 4.94 -2.51
N LEU A 43 4.92 4.28 -1.38
CA LEU A 43 5.96 4.08 -0.39
C LEU A 43 6.41 2.63 -0.51
N GLU A 44 7.63 2.40 -1.00
CA GLU A 44 8.17 1.06 -1.17
C GLU A 44 8.85 0.56 0.09
N LEU A 45 8.66 -0.72 0.38
CA LEU A 45 9.24 -1.37 1.55
C LEU A 45 10.25 -2.42 1.12
N LYS A 46 11.29 -2.56 1.92
CA LYS A 46 12.21 -3.70 1.84
C LYS A 46 11.77 -4.74 2.86
N GLY A 47 12.08 -6.01 2.59
CA GLY A 47 11.86 -7.08 3.54
C GLY A 47 10.69 -7.97 3.18
N ASP A 48 10.33 -8.82 4.13
CA ASP A 48 9.47 -9.99 3.90
C ASP A 48 8.09 -9.87 4.54
N ILE A 49 7.59 -8.65 4.75
CA ILE A 49 6.31 -8.48 5.45
C ILE A 49 5.16 -9.23 4.76
N ALA A 50 5.10 -9.18 3.42
CA ALA A 50 4.06 -9.90 2.69
C ALA A 50 4.21 -11.41 2.86
N LYS A 51 5.43 -11.92 2.76
CA LYS A 51 5.71 -13.35 2.96
C LYS A 51 5.37 -13.80 4.37
N TYR A 52 5.68 -12.98 5.38
CA TYR A 52 5.38 -13.29 6.77
C TYR A 52 3.87 -13.44 6.97
N TYR A 53 3.06 -12.50 6.49
CA TYR A 53 1.62 -12.57 6.69
C TYR A 53 0.95 -13.61 5.81
N ALA A 54 1.49 -13.90 4.63
CA ALA A 54 1.02 -15.02 3.81
C ALA A 54 1.25 -16.36 4.52
N TRP A 55 2.43 -16.52 5.13
CA TRP A 55 2.73 -17.69 5.96
C TRP A 55 1.79 -17.79 7.16
N TRP A 56 1.54 -16.68 7.83
CA TRP A 56 0.65 -16.61 8.99
C TRP A 56 -0.78 -17.03 8.62
N LEU A 57 -1.30 -16.57 7.48
CA LEU A 57 -2.61 -16.95 6.99
C LEU A 57 -2.68 -18.44 6.67
N LYS A 58 -1.64 -18.98 6.06
CA LYS A 58 -1.58 -20.41 5.75
C LYS A 58 -1.55 -21.25 7.03
N LYS A 59 -0.72 -20.87 7.98
CA LYS A 59 -0.55 -21.61 9.23
C LYS A 59 -1.82 -21.60 10.10
N HIS A 60 -2.45 -20.45 10.24
CA HIS A 60 -3.56 -20.28 11.18
C HIS A 60 -4.92 -20.52 10.56
N PHE A 61 -5.08 -20.33 9.26
CA PHE A 61 -6.38 -20.41 8.59
C PHE A 61 -6.37 -21.33 7.37
N HIS A 62 -5.26 -21.99 7.09
CA HIS A 62 -5.09 -22.83 5.90
C HIS A 62 -5.42 -22.13 4.60
N LEU A 63 -5.16 -20.83 4.54
CA LEU A 63 -5.40 -20.00 3.35
C LEU A 63 -4.15 -19.91 2.51
N GLU A 64 -4.28 -20.27 1.24
CA GLU A 64 -3.24 -20.05 0.25
C GLU A 64 -3.45 -18.69 -0.38
N VAL A 65 -2.46 -17.81 -0.23
CA VAL A 65 -2.51 -16.47 -0.84
C VAL A 65 -1.35 -16.34 -1.82
N GLN A 66 -1.65 -15.70 -2.93
CA GLN A 66 -0.65 -15.42 -3.96
C GLN A 66 0.05 -14.11 -3.59
N LEU A 67 1.39 -14.16 -3.50
CA LEU A 67 2.16 -12.95 -3.18
C LEU A 67 2.04 -11.92 -4.31
N PRO A 68 2.08 -10.62 -3.98
CA PRO A 68 2.12 -9.59 -5.02
C PRO A 68 3.34 -9.76 -5.92
N ALA A 69 3.17 -9.50 -7.21
CA ALA A 69 4.28 -9.54 -8.17
C ALA A 69 5.27 -8.38 -7.96
N TRP A 70 4.81 -7.34 -7.34
CA TRP A 70 5.59 -6.15 -7.04
C TRP A 70 5.97 -6.16 -5.55
N ARG A 71 7.15 -5.60 -5.21
CA ARG A 71 7.57 -5.52 -3.82
C ARG A 71 6.51 -4.84 -2.93
N PRO A 72 6.50 -5.14 -1.63
CA PRO A 72 5.52 -4.52 -0.73
C PRO A 72 5.57 -3.01 -0.80
N HIS A 73 4.39 -2.40 -0.85
CA HIS A 73 4.28 -0.95 -0.95
C HIS A 73 2.95 -0.47 -0.41
N VAL A 74 2.93 0.79 -0.01
CA VAL A 74 1.71 1.51 0.32
C VAL A 74 1.44 2.48 -0.82
N THR A 75 0.28 2.39 -1.45
CA THR A 75 -0.09 3.33 -2.51
C THR A 75 -0.59 4.61 -1.88
N VAL A 76 0.11 5.72 -2.16
CA VAL A 76 -0.26 7.06 -1.68
C VAL A 76 -1.23 7.71 -2.67
N LEU A 77 -0.90 7.65 -3.97
CA LEU A 77 -1.76 8.06 -5.08
C LEU A 77 -1.73 6.96 -6.13
N ASP A 78 -2.90 6.51 -6.57
CA ASP A 78 -2.99 5.42 -7.55
C ASP A 78 -2.86 5.88 -9.01
N GLY A 79 -2.79 7.18 -9.24
CA GLY A 79 -2.61 7.74 -10.57
C GLY A 79 -3.88 7.89 -11.38
N ARG A 80 -5.04 7.51 -10.86
CA ARG A 80 -6.32 7.62 -11.59
C ARG A 80 -6.70 9.07 -11.85
N ILE A 81 -6.37 9.96 -10.93
CA ILE A 81 -6.60 11.40 -11.06
C ILE A 81 -5.25 12.06 -11.15
N ALA A 82 -5.02 12.81 -12.25
CA ALA A 82 -3.77 13.51 -12.46
C ALA A 82 -3.61 14.63 -11.44
N VAL A 83 -2.37 14.89 -11.04
CA VAL A 83 -2.05 16.08 -10.25
C VAL A 83 -2.32 17.31 -11.10
N ARG A 84 -2.99 18.32 -10.53
CA ARG A 84 -3.30 19.56 -11.23
C ARG A 84 -2.02 20.26 -11.69
N GLU A 85 -2.10 20.91 -12.84
CA GLU A 85 -0.96 21.58 -13.47
C GLU A 85 -0.26 22.56 -12.52
N GLU A 86 -1.03 23.33 -11.75
CA GLU A 86 -0.48 24.30 -10.80
C GLU A 86 0.29 23.65 -9.64
N LYS A 87 0.20 22.33 -9.48
CA LYS A 87 0.93 21.56 -8.47
C LYS A 87 2.07 20.74 -9.07
N HIS A 88 2.27 20.74 -10.38
CA HIS A 88 3.31 19.93 -11.01
C HIS A 88 4.71 20.25 -10.52
N HIS A 89 4.97 21.49 -10.10
CA HIS A 89 6.26 21.90 -9.55
C HIS A 89 6.58 21.20 -8.22
N LEU A 90 5.58 20.62 -7.55
CA LEU A 90 5.73 19.86 -6.31
C LEU A 90 5.93 18.37 -6.57
N TRP A 91 5.68 17.93 -7.80
CA TRP A 91 5.82 16.52 -8.15
C TRP A 91 7.30 16.11 -8.07
N LYS A 92 7.55 14.95 -7.47
CA LYS A 92 8.89 14.42 -7.19
C LYS A 92 9.69 15.20 -6.15
N LYS A 93 9.10 16.17 -5.48
CA LYS A 93 9.78 16.99 -4.47
C LYS A 93 10.43 16.16 -3.37
N TYR A 94 9.79 15.07 -2.99
CA TYR A 94 10.25 14.22 -1.89
C TYR A 94 10.75 12.85 -2.37
N GLN A 95 11.17 12.75 -3.62
CA GLN A 95 11.65 11.49 -4.18
C GLN A 95 12.75 10.89 -3.30
N GLY A 96 12.55 9.65 -2.87
CA GLY A 96 13.53 8.93 -2.07
C GLY A 96 13.47 9.20 -0.57
N GLU A 97 12.54 10.07 -0.11
CA GLU A 97 12.40 10.34 1.33
C GLU A 97 12.04 9.05 2.07
N LEU A 98 12.71 8.83 3.21
CA LEU A 98 12.36 7.72 4.10
C LEU A 98 11.25 8.17 5.02
N ILE A 99 10.15 7.44 5.02
CA ILE A 99 8.96 7.80 5.79
C ILE A 99 8.58 6.65 6.70
N THR A 100 8.43 6.95 7.98
CA THR A 100 7.92 6.00 8.96
C THR A 100 6.40 6.06 8.99
N PHE A 101 5.79 4.90 9.01
CA PHE A 101 4.34 4.76 9.10
C PHE A 101 4.00 3.63 10.07
N GLU A 102 2.73 3.50 10.38
CA GLU A 102 2.25 2.42 11.24
C GLU A 102 1.25 1.57 10.49
N TYR A 103 1.31 0.25 10.71
CA TYR A 103 0.29 -0.65 10.20
C TYR A 103 -0.41 -1.38 11.34
N ASN A 104 -1.68 -1.71 11.12
CA ASN A 104 -2.48 -2.48 12.06
C ASN A 104 -2.26 -3.96 11.80
N VAL A 105 -1.98 -4.75 12.85
CA VAL A 105 -1.72 -6.19 12.73
C VAL A 105 -2.96 -7.01 12.36
N ASN A 106 -4.15 -6.41 12.39
CA ASN A 106 -5.38 -7.10 12.00
C ASN A 106 -5.55 -7.05 10.49
N ILE A 107 -5.34 -8.20 9.85
CA ILE A 107 -5.47 -8.35 8.41
C ILE A 107 -6.93 -8.17 8.01
N GLU A 108 -7.18 -7.40 6.95
CA GLU A 108 -8.49 -7.22 6.37
C GLU A 108 -8.55 -7.85 4.98
N GLN A 109 -9.74 -8.37 4.63
CA GLN A 109 -10.00 -8.86 3.29
C GLN A 109 -10.85 -7.82 2.55
N HIS A 110 -10.31 -7.36 1.40
CA HIS A 110 -11.03 -6.46 0.51
C HIS A 110 -11.12 -7.12 -0.86
N TRP A 111 -12.32 -7.62 -1.21
CA TRP A 111 -12.54 -8.38 -2.44
C TRP A 111 -11.60 -9.59 -2.46
N LYS A 112 -10.70 -9.69 -3.41
CA LYS A 112 -9.73 -10.79 -3.50
C LYS A 112 -8.37 -10.48 -2.86
N PHE A 113 -8.24 -9.33 -2.20
CA PHE A 113 -6.97 -8.90 -1.61
C PHE A 113 -6.98 -9.01 -0.09
N TRP A 114 -5.84 -9.38 0.45
CA TRP A 114 -5.58 -9.36 1.89
C TRP A 114 -4.68 -8.18 2.19
N THR A 115 -5.08 -7.32 3.10
CA THR A 115 -4.41 -6.05 3.35
C THR A 115 -4.21 -5.79 4.83
N LEU A 116 -3.22 -4.96 5.13
CA LEU A 116 -2.99 -4.40 6.46
C LEU A 116 -3.32 -2.91 6.41
N PRO A 117 -4.21 -2.42 7.27
CA PRO A 117 -4.47 -0.98 7.34
C PRO A 117 -3.20 -0.21 7.72
N VAL A 118 -3.02 0.95 7.12
CA VAL A 118 -1.86 1.81 7.33
C VAL A 118 -2.33 3.20 7.73
N ARG A 119 -1.60 3.84 8.62
CA ARG A 119 -1.79 5.24 8.93
C ARG A 119 -0.44 5.96 8.90
N SER A 120 -0.44 7.17 8.37
CA SER A 120 0.75 8.00 8.30
C SER A 120 0.35 9.46 8.14
N GLU A 121 0.70 10.28 9.10
CA GLU A 121 0.47 11.72 9.00
C GLU A 121 1.28 12.31 7.85
N ARG A 122 2.52 11.88 7.70
CA ARG A 122 3.40 12.38 6.64
C ARG A 122 2.86 12.10 5.25
N LEU A 123 2.35 10.90 5.01
CA LEU A 123 1.77 10.56 3.70
C LEU A 123 0.53 11.39 3.42
N ASN A 124 -0.28 11.67 4.43
CA ASN A 124 -1.44 12.55 4.27
C ASN A 124 -1.06 14.01 4.02
N GLU A 125 0.00 14.50 4.65
CA GLU A 125 0.53 15.84 4.36
C GLU A 125 0.94 15.96 2.89
N ILE A 126 1.61 14.95 2.36
CA ILE A 126 2.03 14.92 0.96
C ILE A 126 0.82 14.89 0.03
N ARG A 127 -0.20 14.09 0.36
CA ARG A 127 -1.45 14.08 -0.40
C ARG A 127 -2.08 15.46 -0.45
N GLU A 128 -2.20 16.12 0.69
CA GLU A 128 -2.79 17.47 0.75
C GLU A 128 -1.98 18.50 -0.02
N GLU A 129 -0.66 18.43 0.07
CA GLU A 129 0.22 19.33 -0.68
C GLU A 129 0.01 19.20 -2.19
N LEU A 130 -0.28 17.98 -2.65
CA LEU A 130 -0.55 17.73 -4.08
C LEU A 130 -2.01 17.95 -4.47
N GLY A 131 -2.84 18.45 -3.54
CA GLY A 131 -4.23 18.80 -3.81
C GLY A 131 -5.25 17.69 -3.59
N PHE A 132 -4.86 16.62 -2.91
CA PHE A 132 -5.75 15.49 -2.61
C PHE A 132 -6.20 15.54 -1.16
N ALA A 133 -7.39 14.99 -0.90
CA ALA A 133 -7.90 14.90 0.46
C ALA A 133 -7.07 13.90 1.29
N ARG A 134 -7.04 14.11 2.59
CA ARG A 134 -6.53 13.12 3.54
C ARG A 134 -7.34 11.83 3.40
N THR A 135 -6.72 10.71 3.71
CA THR A 135 -7.41 9.42 3.67
C THR A 135 -7.04 8.57 4.90
N ASP A 136 -8.03 7.82 5.40
CA ASP A 136 -7.83 6.81 6.42
C ASP A 136 -7.77 5.39 5.82
N LYS A 137 -7.71 5.29 4.49
CA LYS A 137 -7.78 4.03 3.76
C LYS A 137 -6.45 3.59 3.16
N LEU A 138 -5.34 4.15 3.62
CA LEU A 138 -4.03 3.65 3.23
C LEU A 138 -3.89 2.20 3.68
N HIS A 139 -3.27 1.38 2.85
CA HIS A 139 -3.11 -0.03 3.17
C HIS A 139 -1.89 -0.63 2.47
N LEU A 140 -1.45 -1.74 3.01
CA LEU A 140 -0.37 -2.56 2.47
C LEU A 140 -0.96 -3.88 2.03
N THR A 141 -0.91 -4.19 0.74
CA THR A 141 -1.40 -5.46 0.23
C THR A 141 -0.37 -6.56 0.48
N ILE A 142 -0.78 -7.62 1.16
CA ILE A 142 0.09 -8.75 1.49
C ILE A 142 -0.12 -9.94 0.56
N GLY A 143 -1.23 -9.99 -0.15
CA GLY A 143 -1.50 -11.05 -1.08
C GLY A 143 -2.89 -10.99 -1.67
N ARG A 144 -3.16 -11.91 -2.59
CA ARG A 144 -4.48 -12.06 -3.17
C ARG A 144 -4.88 -13.53 -3.17
N MET A 145 -6.18 -13.77 -3.25
CA MET A 145 -6.71 -15.11 -3.41
C MET A 145 -6.37 -15.63 -4.81
N SER A 146 -5.88 -16.84 -4.85
CA SER A 146 -5.61 -17.54 -6.11
C SER A 146 -6.90 -17.95 -6.83
#